data_cb2bcfdd92c15867a0664bf72637c3e7
#
_entry.id   cb2bcfdd92c15867a0664bf72637c3e7
#
_cell.length_a   1.000
_cell.length_b   1.000
_cell.length_c   1.000
_cell.angle_alpha   90.00
_cell.angle_beta   90.00
_cell.angle_gamma   90.00
#
_symmetry.space_group_name_H-M   'P 1'
#
loop_
_entity.id
_entity.type
_entity.pdbx_description
1 polymer ?
#
loop_
_entity_poly.entity_id
_entity_poly.type
_entity_poly.pdbx_seq_one_letter_code
_entity_poly.pdbx_strand_id
1 'polypeptide(L)'
;GNLPAFGAALRAFIERIPAKPSTDQEFADADAACKALKKAEDALTQAEESALAQVGDVEAMRRTVADLKALARATRLATEKLVKAEKEARRVELVTTAKMAFNTHVQRLEVELKGIRLQIAPPDFAGAIKGLSSVSSMEERLTAALLEGKAQADTLASRVADNLRMLESVSEYAFLFPDRQDLANKDGEVLELLIHKRVTEHQAAEAARLEAERERIRAEEAAKLQAQAAIEAAAKTEAPIASPEPAAEAKAPETFIQQAQVAHVNEPAHDGD
;
A
#
# COMPACT_ATOMS: atom_id res chain seq x y z
N GLY A 1 60.12 -5.54 35.00
CA GLY A 1 59.09 -4.99 34.19
C GLY A 1 58.00 -4.26 35.00
N ASN A 2 57.45 -3.16 34.51
CA ASN A 2 56.47 -2.33 35.22
C ASN A 2 55.04 -2.83 35.04
N LEU A 3 54.75 -4.08 35.46
CA LEU A 3 53.46 -4.74 35.32
C LEU A 3 52.28 -3.95 35.94
N PRO A 4 52.41 -3.31 37.12
CA PRO A 4 51.32 -2.48 37.65
C PRO A 4 50.95 -1.30 36.78
N ALA A 5 51.94 -0.59 36.20
CA ALA A 5 51.71 0.53 35.29
C ALA A 5 51.07 0.06 33.95
N PHE A 6 51.48 -1.08 33.42
CA PHE A 6 50.87 -1.70 32.25
C PHE A 6 49.42 -2.06 32.54
N GLY A 7 49.13 -2.67 33.69
CA GLY A 7 47.76 -2.99 34.09
C GLY A 7 46.84 -1.78 34.24
N ALA A 8 47.37 -0.68 34.81
CA ALA A 8 46.64 0.59 34.90
C ALA A 8 46.34 1.19 33.51
N ALA A 9 47.34 1.18 32.62
CA ALA A 9 47.22 1.67 31.25
C ALA A 9 46.19 0.83 30.42
N LEU A 10 46.24 -0.50 30.61
CA LEU A 10 45.29 -1.41 29.94
C LEU A 10 43.83 -1.15 30.38
N ARG A 11 43.60 -0.97 31.70
CA ARG A 11 42.25 -0.64 32.20
C ARG A 11 41.79 0.71 31.67
N ALA A 12 42.60 1.75 31.70
CA ALA A 12 42.29 3.05 31.16
C ALA A 12 42.05 3.03 29.64
N PHE A 13 42.72 2.15 28.90
CA PHE A 13 42.45 1.92 27.49
C PHE A 13 41.08 1.25 27.25
N ILE A 14 40.75 0.23 28.04
CA ILE A 14 39.47 -0.48 27.97
C ILE A 14 38.28 0.48 28.22
N GLU A 15 38.40 1.40 29.18
CA GLU A 15 37.34 2.40 29.50
C GLU A 15 37.03 3.38 28.35
N ARG A 16 38.00 3.57 27.42
CA ARG A 16 37.84 4.47 26.27
C ARG A 16 37.22 3.79 25.04
N ILE A 17 37.02 2.47 25.07
CA ILE A 17 36.41 1.75 23.94
C ILE A 17 34.92 2.16 23.81
N PRO A 18 34.46 2.59 22.64
CA PRO A 18 33.07 2.99 22.44
C PRO A 18 32.09 1.86 22.78
N ALA A 19 31.08 2.15 23.61
CA ALA A 19 30.06 1.17 24.00
C ALA A 19 29.09 0.87 22.87
N LYS A 20 28.91 1.83 21.94
CA LYS A 20 27.99 1.70 20.79
C LYS A 20 28.52 2.49 19.59
N PRO A 21 29.38 1.88 18.76
CA PRO A 21 29.86 2.52 17.54
C PRO A 21 28.72 2.69 16.52
N SER A 22 28.70 3.81 15.82
CA SER A 22 27.65 4.18 14.85
C SER A 22 28.18 4.73 13.52
N THR A 23 29.41 5.26 13.51
CA THR A 23 30.08 5.82 12.33
C THR A 23 31.22 4.93 11.85
N ASP A 24 31.64 5.10 10.58
CA ASP A 24 32.79 4.37 10.03
C ASP A 24 34.06 4.57 10.86
N GLN A 25 34.28 5.78 11.39
CA GLN A 25 35.43 6.08 12.25
C GLN A 25 35.33 5.32 13.58
N GLU A 26 34.19 5.33 14.24
CA GLU A 26 33.98 4.61 15.49
C GLU A 26 34.12 3.09 15.32
N PHE A 27 33.66 2.53 14.19
CA PHE A 27 33.89 1.13 13.85
C PHE A 27 35.38 0.82 13.62
N ALA A 28 36.09 1.71 12.92
CA ALA A 28 37.53 1.58 12.72
C ALA A 28 38.32 1.66 14.05
N ASP A 29 37.93 2.57 14.95
CA ASP A 29 38.50 2.72 16.27
C ASP A 29 38.26 1.47 17.15
N ALA A 30 37.06 0.90 17.11
CA ALA A 30 36.73 -0.34 17.80
C ALA A 30 37.53 -1.55 17.25
N ASP A 31 37.66 -1.67 15.92
CA ASP A 31 38.51 -2.70 15.29
C ASP A 31 40.00 -2.53 15.66
N ALA A 32 40.50 -1.28 15.75
CA ALA A 32 41.83 -0.97 16.20
C ALA A 32 42.03 -1.35 17.68
N ALA A 33 41.03 -1.09 18.52
CA ALA A 33 41.03 -1.47 19.93
C ALA A 33 41.10 -2.99 20.10
N CYS A 34 40.35 -3.77 19.32
CA CYS A 34 40.43 -5.25 19.32
C CYS A 34 41.84 -5.74 18.97
N LYS A 35 42.48 -5.14 17.95
CA LYS A 35 43.88 -5.46 17.59
C LYS A 35 44.85 -5.11 18.68
N ALA A 36 44.66 -3.98 19.35
CA ALA A 36 45.51 -3.54 20.49
C ALA A 36 45.34 -4.47 21.70
N LEU A 37 44.12 -4.88 22.02
CA LEU A 37 43.84 -5.85 23.09
C LEU A 37 44.48 -7.21 22.82
N LYS A 38 44.43 -7.68 21.55
CA LYS A 38 45.13 -8.92 21.17
C LYS A 38 46.65 -8.80 21.38
N LYS A 39 47.27 -7.68 20.95
CA LYS A 39 48.70 -7.44 21.19
C LYS A 39 49.05 -7.38 22.69
N ALA A 40 48.15 -6.81 23.51
CA ALA A 40 48.32 -6.80 24.96
C ALA A 40 48.25 -8.23 25.55
N GLU A 41 47.33 -9.08 25.06
CA GLU A 41 47.21 -10.49 25.44
C GLU A 41 48.50 -11.26 25.08
N ASP A 42 49.02 -11.07 23.87
CA ASP A 42 50.23 -11.72 23.39
C ASP A 42 51.47 -11.25 24.21
N ALA A 43 51.61 -9.95 24.50
CA ALA A 43 52.67 -9.38 25.32
C ALA A 43 52.67 -9.92 26.77
N LEU A 44 51.47 -10.07 27.36
CA LEU A 44 51.29 -10.67 28.67
C LEU A 44 51.66 -12.16 28.68
N THR A 45 51.40 -12.88 27.61
CA THR A 45 51.83 -14.29 27.45
C THR A 45 53.36 -14.42 27.41
N GLN A 46 54.04 -13.57 26.62
CA GLN A 46 55.48 -13.53 26.55
C GLN A 46 56.12 -13.14 27.89
N ALA A 47 55.51 -12.15 28.61
CA ALA A 47 55.96 -11.76 29.93
C ALA A 47 55.85 -12.90 30.97
N GLU A 48 54.75 -13.68 30.91
CA GLU A 48 54.56 -14.86 31.74
C GLU A 48 55.63 -15.92 31.48
N GLU A 49 55.91 -16.25 30.20
CA GLU A 49 56.96 -17.20 29.81
C GLU A 49 58.35 -16.76 30.25
N SER A 50 58.70 -15.47 30.11
CA SER A 50 59.95 -14.89 30.52
C SER A 50 60.09 -14.87 32.05
N ALA A 51 59.02 -14.66 32.80
CA ALA A 51 59.04 -14.65 34.27
C ALA A 51 59.18 -16.06 34.85
N LEU A 52 58.67 -17.06 34.23
CA LEU A 52 58.81 -18.48 34.63
C LEU A 52 60.26 -18.97 34.56
N ALA A 53 61.16 -18.29 33.79
CA ALA A 53 62.58 -18.57 33.68
C ALA A 53 63.41 -17.96 34.82
N GLN A 54 62.84 -17.11 35.68
CA GLN A 54 63.53 -16.43 36.80
C GLN A 54 62.83 -16.73 38.13
N VAL A 55 63.47 -17.55 38.97
CA VAL A 55 62.89 -18.05 40.24
C VAL A 55 63.00 -17.00 41.36
N GLY A 56 61.84 -16.66 41.97
CA GLY A 56 61.86 -15.94 43.25
C GLY A 56 60.45 -15.44 43.73
N ASP A 57 59.73 -14.68 42.95
CA ASP A 57 58.41 -14.07 43.36
C ASP A 57 57.29 -14.32 42.33
N VAL A 58 57.40 -15.50 41.74
CA VAL A 58 56.71 -15.85 40.50
C VAL A 58 55.18 -16.01 40.67
N GLU A 59 54.70 -16.45 41.85
CA GLU A 59 53.28 -16.80 42.04
C GLU A 59 52.35 -15.56 42.04
N ALA A 60 52.73 -14.48 42.73
CA ALA A 60 51.92 -13.25 42.75
C ALA A 60 51.92 -12.55 41.37
N MET A 61 53.09 -12.51 40.72
CA MET A 61 53.23 -11.99 39.36
C MET A 61 52.41 -12.81 38.35
N ARG A 62 52.46 -14.13 38.42
CA ARG A 62 51.70 -15.05 37.55
C ARG A 62 50.21 -14.84 37.68
N ARG A 63 49.67 -14.67 38.91
CA ARG A 63 48.26 -14.37 39.13
C ARG A 63 47.84 -13.05 38.49
N THR A 64 48.65 -11.97 38.71
CA THR A 64 48.36 -10.67 38.09
C THR A 64 48.39 -10.71 36.57
N VAL A 65 49.37 -11.42 35.96
CA VAL A 65 49.43 -11.62 34.50
C VAL A 65 48.23 -12.40 34.00
N ALA A 66 47.82 -13.46 34.68
CA ALA A 66 46.64 -14.27 34.31
C ALA A 66 45.37 -13.43 34.36
N ASP A 67 45.17 -12.61 35.40
CA ASP A 67 43.99 -11.73 35.53
C ASP A 67 43.94 -10.66 34.42
N LEU A 68 45.09 -10.02 34.13
CA LEU A 68 45.16 -9.02 33.05
C LEU A 68 44.94 -9.64 31.67
N LYS A 69 45.48 -10.83 31.43
CA LYS A 69 45.28 -11.59 30.20
C LYS A 69 43.80 -11.98 30.03
N ALA A 70 43.16 -12.48 31.10
CA ALA A 70 41.75 -12.81 31.11
C ALA A 70 40.88 -11.58 30.82
N LEU A 71 41.19 -10.43 31.45
CA LEU A 71 40.50 -9.16 31.21
C LEU A 71 40.64 -8.70 29.76
N ALA A 72 41.87 -8.67 29.21
CA ALA A 72 42.11 -8.27 27.82
C ALA A 72 41.36 -9.16 26.83
N ARG A 73 41.43 -10.48 27.05
CA ARG A 73 40.72 -11.46 26.21
C ARG A 73 39.20 -11.30 26.26
N ALA A 74 38.64 -11.19 27.47
CA ALA A 74 37.19 -11.04 27.67
C ALA A 74 36.69 -9.75 26.99
N THR A 75 37.40 -8.62 27.20
CA THR A 75 37.04 -7.33 26.58
C THR A 75 37.15 -7.40 25.05
N ARG A 76 38.24 -7.98 24.52
CA ARG A 76 38.40 -8.16 23.07
C ARG A 76 37.25 -8.94 22.46
N LEU A 77 36.92 -10.11 23.02
CA LEU A 77 35.81 -10.95 22.50
C LEU A 77 34.46 -10.24 22.61
N ALA A 78 34.22 -9.51 23.72
CA ALA A 78 32.98 -8.73 23.87
C ALA A 78 32.88 -7.60 22.84
N THR A 79 34.00 -6.88 22.61
CA THR A 79 34.07 -5.78 21.62
C THR A 79 33.91 -6.30 20.20
N GLU A 80 34.56 -7.41 19.82
CA GLU A 80 34.41 -8.04 18.51
C GLU A 80 32.94 -8.43 18.24
N LYS A 81 32.28 -9.03 19.24
CA LYS A 81 30.85 -9.38 19.17
C LYS A 81 29.99 -8.15 19.04
N LEU A 82 30.26 -7.10 19.83
CA LEU A 82 29.52 -5.83 19.78
C LEU A 82 29.65 -5.16 18.41
N VAL A 83 30.89 -5.01 17.90
CA VAL A 83 31.14 -4.40 16.56
C VAL A 83 30.37 -5.12 15.47
N LYS A 84 30.39 -6.46 15.49
CA LYS A 84 29.62 -7.26 14.50
C LYS A 84 28.11 -7.01 14.61
N ALA A 85 27.57 -6.99 15.82
CA ALA A 85 26.17 -6.77 16.07
C ALA A 85 25.72 -5.36 15.66
N GLU A 86 26.50 -4.32 16.03
CA GLU A 86 26.18 -2.93 15.70
C GLU A 86 26.31 -2.64 14.19
N LYS A 87 27.29 -3.22 13.51
CA LYS A 87 27.38 -3.14 12.04
C LYS A 87 26.15 -3.73 11.35
N GLU A 88 25.65 -4.86 11.82
CA GLU A 88 24.44 -5.46 11.27
C GLU A 88 23.18 -4.65 11.62
N ALA A 89 23.07 -4.20 12.88
CA ALA A 89 21.96 -3.34 13.30
C ALA A 89 21.90 -2.05 12.47
N ARG A 90 23.04 -1.41 12.23
CA ARG A 90 23.13 -0.19 11.41
C ARG A 90 22.74 -0.44 9.96
N ARG A 91 23.13 -1.58 9.40
CA ARG A 91 22.72 -1.99 8.05
C ARG A 91 21.20 -2.12 7.94
N VAL A 92 20.56 -2.81 8.90
CA VAL A 92 19.11 -2.98 8.95
C VAL A 92 18.41 -1.64 9.11
N GLU A 93 18.91 -0.77 9.99
CA GLU A 93 18.37 0.57 10.22
C GLU A 93 18.39 1.41 8.94
N LEU A 94 19.51 1.45 8.23
CA LEU A 94 19.64 2.22 6.98
C LEU A 94 18.68 1.72 5.91
N VAL A 95 18.55 0.40 5.73
CA VAL A 95 17.59 -0.19 4.77
C VAL A 95 16.16 0.15 5.17
N THR A 96 15.83 0.07 6.45
CA THR A 96 14.48 0.38 6.95
C THR A 96 14.14 1.84 6.72
N THR A 97 15.07 2.75 7.02
CA THR A 97 14.91 4.20 6.78
C THR A 97 14.66 4.50 5.30
N ALA A 98 15.45 3.89 4.40
CA ALA A 98 15.27 4.06 2.97
C ALA A 98 13.89 3.54 2.48
N LYS A 99 13.46 2.38 2.97
CA LYS A 99 12.11 1.83 2.67
C LYS A 99 11.00 2.75 3.16
N MET A 100 11.12 3.26 4.38
CA MET A 100 10.13 4.20 4.94
C MET A 100 10.07 5.49 4.12
N ALA A 101 11.21 6.04 3.74
CA ALA A 101 11.28 7.25 2.92
C ALA A 101 10.66 7.06 1.51
N PHE A 102 10.83 5.88 0.90
CA PHE A 102 10.17 5.50 -0.34
C PHE A 102 8.66 5.37 -0.16
N ASN A 103 8.22 4.61 0.84
CA ASN A 103 6.79 4.40 1.09
C ASN A 103 6.06 5.73 1.40
N THR A 104 6.68 6.62 2.18
CA THR A 104 6.13 7.95 2.47
C THR A 104 5.97 8.78 1.19
N HIS A 105 6.95 8.68 0.26
CA HIS A 105 6.86 9.35 -1.03
C HIS A 105 5.69 8.80 -1.88
N VAL A 106 5.58 7.47 -1.98
CA VAL A 106 4.48 6.81 -2.71
C VAL A 106 3.13 7.18 -2.10
N GLN A 107 2.98 7.12 -0.77
CA GLN A 107 1.74 7.53 -0.10
C GLN A 107 1.34 8.97 -0.40
N ARG A 108 2.30 9.91 -0.45
CA ARG A 108 2.02 11.28 -0.84
C ARG A 108 1.46 11.36 -2.27
N LEU A 109 2.08 10.64 -3.22
CA LEU A 109 1.59 10.58 -4.60
C LEU A 109 0.19 9.97 -4.68
N GLU A 110 -0.09 8.92 -3.94
CA GLU A 110 -1.42 8.28 -3.88
C GLU A 110 -2.50 9.23 -3.36
N VAL A 111 -2.16 10.08 -2.38
CA VAL A 111 -3.08 11.14 -1.90
C VAL A 111 -3.35 12.17 -3.01
N GLU A 112 -2.32 12.62 -3.72
CA GLU A 112 -2.44 13.53 -4.87
C GLU A 112 -3.31 12.94 -6.00
N LEU A 113 -3.25 11.60 -6.17
CA LEU A 113 -4.04 10.82 -7.13
C LEU A 113 -5.45 10.44 -6.62
N LYS A 114 -5.98 11.17 -5.65
CA LYS A 114 -7.33 10.94 -5.08
C LYS A 114 -7.53 9.53 -4.51
N GLY A 115 -6.47 8.96 -3.95
CA GLY A 115 -6.48 7.65 -3.29
C GLY A 115 -6.27 6.46 -4.23
N ILE A 116 -5.94 6.66 -5.49
CA ILE A 116 -5.51 5.59 -6.38
C ILE A 116 -4.16 5.06 -5.92
N ARG A 117 -4.08 3.76 -5.65
CA ARG A 117 -2.85 3.09 -5.25
C ARG A 117 -1.97 2.83 -6.46
N LEU A 118 -0.71 3.22 -6.33
CA LEU A 118 0.31 2.96 -7.35
C LEU A 118 0.76 1.50 -7.30
N GLN A 119 0.77 0.82 -8.44
CA GLN A 119 1.29 -0.54 -8.56
C GLN A 119 2.81 -0.51 -8.77
N ILE A 120 3.54 -0.17 -7.70
CA ILE A 120 5.00 -0.08 -7.71
C ILE A 120 5.58 -0.86 -6.53
N ALA A 121 6.60 -1.67 -6.81
CA ALA A 121 7.37 -2.33 -5.76
C ALA A 121 8.49 -1.42 -5.25
N PRO A 122 8.81 -1.44 -3.95
CA PRO A 122 9.97 -0.70 -3.45
C PRO A 122 11.27 -1.27 -4.06
N PRO A 123 12.29 -0.41 -4.30
CA PRO A 123 13.60 -0.85 -4.72
C PRO A 123 14.20 -1.90 -3.78
N ASP A 124 15.06 -2.78 -4.30
CA ASP A 124 15.82 -3.73 -3.48
C ASP A 124 16.97 -3.01 -2.75
N PHE A 125 16.62 -2.28 -1.69
CA PHE A 125 17.60 -1.57 -0.85
C PHE A 125 18.58 -2.51 -0.18
N ALA A 126 18.18 -3.73 0.18
CA ALA A 126 19.06 -4.71 0.80
C ALA A 126 20.12 -5.22 -0.20
N GLY A 127 19.69 -5.50 -1.44
CA GLY A 127 20.58 -5.87 -2.54
C GLY A 127 21.54 -4.75 -2.91
N ALA A 128 21.10 -3.50 -2.89
CA ALA A 128 21.92 -2.34 -3.24
C ALA A 128 23.18 -2.17 -2.36
N ILE A 129 23.10 -2.60 -1.08
CA ILE A 129 24.23 -2.54 -0.12
C ILE A 129 24.92 -3.88 0.12
N LYS A 130 24.56 -4.90 -0.65
CA LYS A 130 25.17 -6.22 -0.50
C LYS A 130 26.68 -6.16 -0.76
N GLY A 131 27.47 -6.71 0.16
CA GLY A 131 28.93 -6.74 0.04
C GLY A 131 29.64 -5.46 0.49
N LEU A 132 28.92 -4.38 0.80
CA LEU A 132 29.52 -3.17 1.35
C LEU A 132 29.81 -3.32 2.85
N SER A 133 30.93 -2.77 3.29
CA SER A 133 31.38 -2.80 4.70
C SER A 133 31.42 -1.41 5.36
N SER A 134 31.49 -0.34 4.57
CA SER A 134 31.52 1.05 5.04
C SER A 134 30.10 1.60 5.16
N VAL A 135 29.81 2.31 6.25
CA VAL A 135 28.52 2.98 6.47
C VAL A 135 28.28 4.05 5.41
N SER A 136 29.29 4.87 5.12
CA SER A 136 29.15 5.94 4.11
C SER A 136 28.84 5.39 2.71
N SER A 137 29.52 4.31 2.28
CA SER A 137 29.24 3.66 1.01
C SER A 137 27.81 3.05 0.93
N MET A 138 27.31 2.54 2.08
CA MET A 138 25.93 2.07 2.15
C MET A 138 24.94 3.22 2.03
N GLU A 139 25.16 4.34 2.72
CA GLU A 139 24.33 5.53 2.67
C GLU A 139 24.27 6.13 1.26
N GLU A 140 25.41 6.25 0.57
CA GLU A 140 25.49 6.70 -0.82
C GLU A 140 24.67 5.80 -1.77
N ARG A 141 24.83 4.48 -1.65
CA ARG A 141 24.11 3.52 -2.49
C ARG A 141 22.62 3.52 -2.22
N LEU A 142 22.21 3.61 -0.95
CA LEU A 142 20.81 3.70 -0.59
C LEU A 142 20.18 5.02 -1.06
N THR A 143 20.91 6.12 -0.95
CA THR A 143 20.45 7.42 -1.47
C THR A 143 20.24 7.39 -2.97
N ALA A 144 21.17 6.79 -3.72
CA ALA A 144 21.02 6.63 -5.17
C ALA A 144 19.82 5.74 -5.53
N ALA A 145 19.67 4.59 -4.87
CA ALA A 145 18.55 3.68 -5.10
C ALA A 145 17.20 4.31 -4.72
N LEU A 146 17.17 5.10 -3.64
CA LEU A 146 15.98 5.83 -3.21
C LEU A 146 15.60 6.92 -4.23
N LEU A 147 16.57 7.67 -4.74
CA LEU A 147 16.34 8.71 -5.75
C LEU A 147 15.78 8.11 -7.04
N GLU A 148 16.38 7.03 -7.51
CA GLU A 148 15.91 6.29 -8.68
C GLU A 148 14.50 5.74 -8.48
N GLY A 149 14.23 5.09 -7.33
CA GLY A 149 12.92 4.58 -7.01
C GLY A 149 11.84 5.67 -6.95
N LYS A 150 12.16 6.83 -6.35
CA LYS A 150 11.25 7.99 -6.35
C LYS A 150 10.97 8.51 -7.75
N ALA A 151 11.97 8.61 -8.62
CA ALA A 151 11.79 9.04 -10.00
C ALA A 151 10.89 8.07 -10.80
N GLN A 152 11.03 6.76 -10.57
CA GLN A 152 10.13 5.75 -11.15
C GLN A 152 8.69 5.91 -10.63
N ALA A 153 8.51 6.16 -9.32
CA ALA A 153 7.21 6.41 -8.72
C ALA A 153 6.56 7.68 -9.28
N ASP A 154 7.31 8.77 -9.44
CA ASP A 154 6.84 10.03 -10.02
C ASP A 154 6.41 9.84 -11.49
N THR A 155 7.17 9.09 -12.27
CA THR A 155 6.83 8.75 -13.67
C THR A 155 5.53 7.95 -13.73
N LEU A 156 5.38 6.94 -12.87
CA LEU A 156 4.16 6.15 -12.78
C LEU A 156 2.96 7.00 -12.33
N ALA A 157 3.16 7.86 -11.34
CA ALA A 157 2.11 8.77 -10.84
C ALA A 157 1.64 9.74 -11.93
N SER A 158 2.56 10.28 -12.75
CA SER A 158 2.21 11.12 -13.89
C SER A 158 1.33 10.37 -14.90
N ARG A 159 1.70 9.13 -15.26
CA ARG A 159 0.88 8.29 -16.14
C ARG A 159 -0.51 8.02 -15.56
N VAL A 160 -0.57 7.69 -14.26
CA VAL A 160 -1.85 7.46 -13.59
C VAL A 160 -2.71 8.73 -13.56
N ALA A 161 -2.11 9.91 -13.37
CA ALA A 161 -2.81 11.20 -13.44
C ALA A 161 -3.38 11.46 -14.83
N ASP A 162 -2.64 11.13 -15.89
CA ASP A 162 -3.12 11.23 -17.28
C ASP A 162 -4.29 10.30 -17.53
N ASN A 163 -4.20 9.05 -17.07
CA ASN A 163 -5.28 8.08 -17.14
C ASN A 163 -6.53 8.52 -16.40
N LEU A 164 -6.37 9.13 -15.22
CA LEU A 164 -7.50 9.69 -14.46
C LEU A 164 -8.18 10.84 -15.22
N ARG A 165 -7.42 11.69 -15.91
CA ARG A 165 -7.98 12.75 -16.77
C ARG A 165 -8.77 12.17 -17.95
N MET A 166 -8.29 11.07 -18.56
CA MET A 166 -9.04 10.36 -19.61
C MET A 166 -10.36 9.80 -19.08
N LEU A 167 -10.36 9.18 -17.89
CA LEU A 167 -11.60 8.70 -17.25
C LEU A 167 -12.55 9.84 -16.86
N GLU A 168 -12.03 10.99 -16.45
CA GLU A 168 -12.83 12.18 -16.14
C GLU A 168 -13.45 12.81 -17.40
N SER A 169 -12.81 12.73 -18.56
CA SER A 169 -13.36 13.24 -19.83
C SER A 169 -14.64 12.50 -20.26
N VAL A 170 -14.84 11.28 -19.77
CA VAL A 170 -16.05 10.45 -20.02
C VAL A 170 -16.90 10.28 -18.77
N SER A 171 -16.95 11.30 -17.92
CA SER A 171 -17.65 11.27 -16.62
C SER A 171 -19.15 10.95 -16.72
N GLU A 172 -19.81 11.29 -17.83
CA GLU A 172 -21.21 10.91 -18.12
C GLU A 172 -21.40 9.38 -18.19
N TYR A 173 -20.35 8.64 -18.51
CA TYR A 173 -20.33 7.17 -18.55
C TYR A 173 -19.57 6.55 -17.35
N ALA A 174 -19.37 7.28 -16.26
CA ALA A 174 -18.59 6.83 -15.11
C ALA A 174 -19.04 5.47 -14.54
N PHE A 175 -20.33 5.15 -14.65
CA PHE A 175 -20.92 3.87 -14.24
C PHE A 175 -20.41 2.66 -15.04
N LEU A 176 -19.81 2.87 -16.22
CA LEU A 176 -19.17 1.83 -17.02
C LEU A 176 -17.76 1.46 -16.52
N PHE A 177 -17.22 2.23 -15.58
CA PHE A 177 -15.84 2.13 -15.10
C PHE A 177 -15.76 1.92 -13.58
N PRO A 178 -16.42 0.88 -13.00
CA PRO A 178 -16.35 0.60 -11.56
C PRO A 178 -14.95 0.15 -11.13
N ASP A 179 -14.14 -0.36 -12.06
CA ASP A 179 -12.78 -0.82 -11.92
C ASP A 179 -11.74 0.31 -12.08
N ARG A 180 -12.08 1.54 -11.66
CA ARG A 180 -11.27 2.75 -11.81
C ARG A 180 -9.84 2.59 -11.30
N GLN A 181 -9.64 1.87 -10.17
CA GLN A 181 -8.34 1.59 -9.58
C GLN A 181 -7.42 0.84 -10.54
N ASP A 182 -7.95 -0.19 -11.20
CA ASP A 182 -7.17 -1.03 -12.11
C ASP A 182 -6.95 -0.32 -13.46
N LEU A 183 -7.96 0.39 -13.93
CA LEU A 183 -7.89 1.16 -15.17
C LEU A 183 -6.86 2.27 -15.10
N ALA A 184 -6.81 3.00 -13.98
CA ALA A 184 -5.85 4.08 -13.76
C ALA A 184 -4.38 3.61 -13.82
N ASN A 185 -4.11 2.36 -13.45
CA ASN A 185 -2.76 1.77 -13.48
C ASN A 185 -2.38 1.12 -14.82
N LYS A 186 -3.29 1.08 -15.81
CA LYS A 186 -3.00 0.51 -17.13
C LYS A 186 -2.11 1.41 -17.98
N ASP A 187 -1.63 0.85 -19.07
CA ASP A 187 -1.05 1.65 -20.14
C ASP A 187 -2.11 2.58 -20.78
N GLY A 188 -1.72 3.81 -21.13
CA GLY A 188 -2.66 4.83 -21.62
C GLY A 188 -3.38 4.41 -22.90
N GLU A 189 -2.68 3.78 -23.85
CA GLU A 189 -3.27 3.31 -25.10
C GLU A 189 -4.29 2.20 -24.86
N VAL A 190 -3.98 1.30 -23.92
CA VAL A 190 -4.91 0.22 -23.52
C VAL A 190 -6.15 0.79 -22.85
N LEU A 191 -5.97 1.81 -22.00
CA LEU A 191 -7.10 2.49 -21.35
C LEU A 191 -8.01 3.17 -22.38
N GLU A 192 -7.44 3.90 -23.32
CA GLU A 192 -8.18 4.58 -24.40
C GLU A 192 -9.04 3.59 -25.19
N LEU A 193 -8.48 2.46 -25.59
CA LEU A 193 -9.21 1.38 -26.27
C LEU A 193 -10.36 0.84 -25.41
N LEU A 194 -10.13 0.63 -24.12
CA LEU A 194 -11.16 0.14 -23.21
C LEU A 194 -12.31 1.15 -23.02
N ILE A 195 -11.97 2.44 -22.90
CA ILE A 195 -12.95 3.51 -22.82
C ILE A 195 -13.80 3.53 -24.09
N HIS A 196 -13.16 3.58 -25.25
CA HIS A 196 -13.88 3.59 -26.53
C HIS A 196 -14.80 2.37 -26.67
N LYS A 197 -14.28 1.18 -26.40
CA LYS A 197 -15.08 -0.06 -26.46
C LYS A 197 -16.31 -0.01 -25.58
N ARG A 198 -16.14 0.26 -24.27
CA ARG A 198 -17.24 0.24 -23.31
C ARG A 198 -18.31 1.29 -23.63
N VAL A 199 -17.90 2.50 -24.03
CA VAL A 199 -18.81 3.58 -24.40
C VAL A 199 -19.58 3.22 -25.68
N THR A 200 -18.91 2.72 -26.72
CA THR A 200 -19.55 2.34 -27.97
C THR A 200 -20.53 1.17 -27.77
N GLU A 201 -20.17 0.15 -27.00
CA GLU A 201 -21.06 -0.97 -26.66
C GLU A 201 -22.31 -0.50 -25.92
N HIS A 202 -22.14 0.43 -24.97
CA HIS A 202 -23.27 1.01 -24.24
C HIS A 202 -24.19 1.82 -25.16
N GLN A 203 -23.62 2.71 -25.98
CA GLN A 203 -24.39 3.51 -26.93
C GLN A 203 -25.16 2.64 -27.92
N ALA A 204 -24.57 1.57 -28.43
CA ALA A 204 -25.22 0.60 -29.32
C ALA A 204 -26.39 -0.12 -28.61
N ALA A 205 -26.17 -0.53 -27.36
CA ALA A 205 -27.23 -1.17 -26.55
C ALA A 205 -28.40 -0.21 -26.25
N GLU A 206 -28.11 1.05 -25.91
CA GLU A 206 -29.13 2.09 -25.71
C GLU A 206 -29.93 2.37 -27.00
N ALA A 207 -29.23 2.50 -28.13
CA ALA A 207 -29.88 2.70 -29.44
C ALA A 207 -30.81 1.53 -29.80
N ALA A 208 -30.35 0.30 -29.60
CA ALA A 208 -31.19 -0.90 -29.84
C ALA A 208 -32.40 -0.96 -28.91
N ARG A 209 -32.25 -0.58 -27.63
CA ARG A 209 -33.34 -0.50 -26.66
C ARG A 209 -34.41 0.52 -27.10
N LEU A 210 -33.96 1.71 -27.50
CA LEU A 210 -34.84 2.77 -27.95
C LEU A 210 -35.60 2.39 -29.26
N GLU A 211 -34.94 1.70 -30.19
CA GLU A 211 -35.55 1.21 -31.40
C GLU A 211 -36.63 0.16 -31.10
N ALA A 212 -36.31 -0.81 -30.24
CA ALA A 212 -37.29 -1.82 -29.81
C ALA A 212 -38.49 -1.19 -29.08
N GLU A 213 -38.30 -0.17 -28.28
CA GLU A 213 -39.38 0.57 -27.62
C GLU A 213 -40.25 1.31 -28.64
N ARG A 214 -39.63 1.97 -29.63
CA ARG A 214 -40.37 2.62 -30.71
C ARG A 214 -41.19 1.64 -31.55
N GLU A 215 -40.63 0.46 -31.84
CA GLU A 215 -41.38 -0.60 -32.55
C GLU A 215 -42.56 -1.11 -31.73
N ARG A 216 -42.38 -1.29 -30.42
CA ARG A 216 -43.44 -1.70 -29.52
C ARG A 216 -44.58 -0.68 -29.50
N ILE A 217 -44.27 0.62 -29.39
CA ILE A 217 -45.27 1.70 -29.40
C ILE A 217 -46.02 1.71 -30.75
N ARG A 218 -45.30 1.63 -31.87
CA ARG A 218 -45.94 1.55 -33.21
C ARG A 218 -46.86 0.35 -33.35
N ALA A 219 -46.45 -0.80 -32.85
CA ALA A 219 -47.27 -2.01 -32.88
C ALA A 219 -48.54 -1.87 -32.03
N GLU A 220 -48.42 -1.24 -30.82
CA GLU A 220 -49.57 -0.96 -29.97
C GLU A 220 -50.55 0.04 -30.61
N GLU A 221 -50.02 1.10 -31.23
CA GLU A 221 -50.87 2.08 -31.96
C GLU A 221 -51.56 1.45 -33.16
N ALA A 222 -50.85 0.65 -33.95
CA ALA A 222 -51.43 -0.08 -35.07
C ALA A 222 -52.55 -1.06 -34.62
N ALA A 223 -52.32 -1.78 -33.53
CA ALA A 223 -53.32 -2.68 -32.94
C ALA A 223 -54.56 -1.92 -32.45
N LYS A 224 -54.38 -0.75 -31.81
CA LYS A 224 -55.52 0.11 -31.40
C LYS A 224 -56.32 0.63 -32.60
N LEU A 225 -55.65 1.10 -33.66
CA LEU A 225 -56.27 1.55 -34.87
C LEU A 225 -57.08 0.41 -35.56
N GLN A 226 -56.51 -0.80 -35.62
CA GLN A 226 -57.17 -1.97 -36.16
C GLN A 226 -58.40 -2.36 -35.32
N ALA A 227 -58.32 -2.33 -34.02
CA ALA A 227 -59.40 -2.59 -33.09
C ALA A 227 -60.54 -1.55 -33.27
N GLN A 228 -60.18 -0.25 -33.37
CA GLN A 228 -61.20 0.80 -33.66
C GLN A 228 -61.86 0.62 -35.01
N ALA A 229 -61.07 0.34 -36.05
CA ALA A 229 -61.60 0.08 -37.38
C ALA A 229 -62.53 -1.15 -37.39
N ALA A 230 -62.23 -2.20 -36.63
CA ALA A 230 -63.04 -3.39 -36.47
C ALA A 230 -64.37 -3.06 -35.75
N ILE A 231 -64.34 -2.21 -34.72
CA ILE A 231 -65.56 -1.74 -34.00
C ILE A 231 -66.39 -0.88 -34.90
N GLU A 232 -65.85 0.04 -35.68
CA GLU A 232 -66.64 0.84 -36.67
C GLU A 232 -67.24 0.00 -37.82
N ALA A 233 -66.52 -1.02 -38.29
CA ALA A 233 -67.03 -1.95 -39.29
C ALA A 233 -68.17 -2.78 -38.74
N ALA A 234 -68.06 -3.25 -37.49
CA ALA A 234 -69.13 -3.96 -36.80
C ALA A 234 -70.39 -3.07 -36.61
N ALA A 235 -70.17 -1.79 -36.20
CA ALA A 235 -71.28 -0.84 -36.05
C ALA A 235 -72.03 -0.47 -37.37
N LYS A 236 -71.30 -0.52 -38.50
CA LYS A 236 -71.87 -0.32 -39.84
C LYS A 236 -72.61 -1.53 -40.35
N THR A 237 -72.43 -2.69 -39.77
CA THR A 237 -73.12 -3.94 -40.20
C THR A 237 -74.47 -4.16 -39.46
N GLU A 238 -74.73 -3.42 -38.37
CA GLU A 238 -75.97 -3.37 -37.64
C GLU A 238 -76.81 -2.14 -38.09
N ALA A 239 -77.43 -2.16 -39.25
CA ALA A 239 -78.47 -1.27 -39.64
C ALA A 239 -79.82 -2.08 -39.75
N PRO A 240 -81.00 -1.48 -39.69
CA PRO A 240 -81.90 -1.68 -38.56
C PRO A 240 -82.98 -2.70 -38.90
N ILE A 241 -83.38 -3.56 -38.00
CA ILE A 241 -84.63 -4.30 -38.05
C ILE A 241 -85.61 -3.60 -37.14
N ALA A 242 -86.74 -3.29 -37.79
CA ALA A 242 -87.88 -2.52 -37.36
C ALA A 242 -88.36 -2.74 -35.92
N SER A 243 -88.78 -1.65 -35.36
CA SER A 243 -89.67 -1.56 -34.19
C SER A 243 -90.93 -2.37 -34.33
N PRO A 244 -91.50 -2.90 -33.26
CA PRO A 244 -92.79 -2.44 -32.86
C PRO A 244 -92.94 -2.02 -31.41
N GLU A 245 -93.74 -1.01 -31.23
CA GLU A 245 -94.28 -0.34 -30.07
C GLU A 245 -95.25 -1.21 -29.25
N PRO A 246 -95.87 -0.69 -28.19
CA PRO A 246 -95.35 -0.73 -26.76
C PRO A 246 -96.37 -1.47 -25.84
N ALA A 247 -95.99 -1.82 -24.64
CA ALA A 247 -96.97 -1.85 -23.54
C ALA A 247 -96.30 -1.91 -22.14
N ALA A 248 -96.65 -0.87 -21.38
CA ALA A 248 -97.02 -0.85 -19.97
C ALA A 248 -96.00 -1.17 -18.84
N GLU A 249 -95.74 -0.09 -18.13
CA GLU A 249 -95.78 0.06 -16.69
C GLU A 249 -95.41 -1.11 -15.77
N ALA A 250 -94.34 -0.89 -14.93
CA ALA A 250 -94.51 -0.85 -13.49
C ALA A 250 -93.15 -0.63 -12.73
N LYS A 251 -93.16 0.45 -11.98
CA LYS A 251 -92.58 0.66 -10.64
C LYS A 251 -91.17 0.28 -10.34
N ALA A 252 -90.43 1.35 -9.96
CA ALA A 252 -89.29 1.35 -9.07
C ALA A 252 -89.63 0.73 -7.69
N PRO A 253 -88.62 0.33 -6.88
CA PRO A 253 -88.10 1.29 -5.91
C PRO A 253 -86.54 1.24 -5.73
N GLU A 254 -86.07 2.40 -5.57
CA GLU A 254 -85.22 2.98 -4.49
C GLU A 254 -84.10 2.16 -3.80
N THR A 255 -82.97 2.83 -3.78
CA THR A 255 -82.00 2.99 -2.71
C THR A 255 -81.15 1.80 -2.27
N PHE A 256 -79.88 1.96 -2.47
CA PHE A 256 -78.92 2.04 -1.32
C PHE A 256 -77.61 2.68 -1.73
N ILE A 257 -77.38 3.84 -1.13
CA ILE A 257 -76.07 4.51 -1.05
C ILE A 257 -75.27 3.79 0.05
N GLN A 258 -74.05 3.45 -0.21
CA GLN A 258 -73.07 3.41 0.91
C GLN A 258 -71.63 3.77 0.44
N GLN A 259 -71.29 4.92 0.91
CA GLN A 259 -69.91 5.40 1.05
C GLN A 259 -69.13 4.51 2.00
N ALA A 260 -67.86 4.38 1.73
CA ALA A 260 -66.80 4.32 2.75
C ALA A 260 -65.49 4.59 2.01
N GLN A 261 -64.95 5.77 2.08
CA GLN A 261 -64.08 6.31 3.15
C GLN A 261 -62.65 5.73 3.13
N VAL A 262 -61.80 6.52 2.63
CA VAL A 262 -60.42 6.93 3.05
C VAL A 262 -59.92 6.27 4.34
N ALA A 263 -58.77 5.68 4.28
CA ALA A 263 -57.89 5.55 5.41
C ALA A 263 -56.42 5.89 5.03
N HIS A 264 -56.05 7.09 5.43
CA HIS A 264 -54.75 7.54 5.79
C HIS A 264 -54.25 6.79 7.03
N VAL A 265 -53.02 6.34 7.07
CA VAL A 265 -52.19 6.13 8.27
C VAL A 265 -50.76 5.98 7.78
N ASN A 266 -49.89 6.96 7.87
CA ASN A 266 -49.17 7.43 9.04
C ASN A 266 -47.83 6.71 9.20
N GLU A 267 -46.78 7.48 8.97
CA GLU A 267 -45.39 7.29 9.47
C GLU A 267 -45.38 7.14 11.00
N PRO A 268 -44.38 6.49 11.56
CA PRO A 268 -43.57 7.29 12.46
C PRO A 268 -42.04 7.14 12.29
N ALA A 269 -41.41 8.28 12.43
CA ALA A 269 -40.03 8.46 12.86
C ALA A 269 -39.77 7.75 14.19
N HIS A 270 -38.57 7.20 14.37
CA HIS A 270 -37.94 7.11 15.68
C HIS A 270 -36.45 7.32 15.59
N ASP A 271 -36.05 8.30 16.40
CA ASP A 271 -34.72 8.68 16.86
C ASP A 271 -34.02 7.57 17.63
N GLY A 272 -32.71 7.72 17.71
CA GLY A 272 -31.91 7.48 18.93
C GLY A 272 -31.00 6.25 18.91
N ASP A 273 -29.77 6.32 18.75
CA ASP A 273 -28.64 6.57 19.66
C ASP A 273 -27.29 6.40 18.91
#